data_20f9a8eed442a3e942537d531ecfe691
#
_entry.id   20f9a8eed442a3e942537d531ecfe691
#
_cell.length_a   1.000
_cell.length_b   1.000
_cell.length_c   1.000
_cell.angle_alpha   90.00
_cell.angle_beta   90.00
_cell.angle_gamma   90.00
#
_symmetry.space_group_name_H-M   'P 1'
#
loop_
_entity.id
_entity.type
_entity.pdbx_description
1 polymer ?
#
loop_
_entity_poly.entity_id
_entity_poly.type
_entity_poly.pdbx_seq_one_letter_code
_entity_poly.pdbx_strand_id
1 'polypeptide(L)'
;FKGLKLGYPTKVQGSSTLLLKDCAPQAQYVKLTFPARENMPKVAMPEVEVRWYDGGLKPELPAGWPEGRDMNDAGGGAIFYGTKDVLICGCYGKDPWLLSGRKLTAPKVCRRVTTSHEMDWVRACKESPASRVMPTSDFSEAGPFNEMVVMGVLAVRLQNLNKELIWDGVN
;
A
#
# COMPACT_ATOMS: atom_id res chain seq x y z
N PHE A 1 0.73 -0.33 -3.85
CA PHE A 1 -0.31 -0.20 -4.87
C PHE A 1 0.28 -0.26 -6.28
N LYS A 2 0.98 0.78 -6.72
CA LYS A 2 1.55 0.90 -8.08
C LYS A 2 2.54 -0.21 -8.41
N GLY A 3 3.46 -0.55 -7.52
CA GLY A 3 4.49 -1.57 -7.75
C GLY A 3 3.93 -2.98 -7.96
N LEU A 4 2.79 -3.29 -7.33
CA LEU A 4 2.08 -4.55 -7.51
C LEU A 4 0.96 -4.46 -8.54
N LYS A 5 0.68 -3.27 -9.08
CA LYS A 5 -0.44 -2.99 -10.00
C LYS A 5 -1.75 -3.57 -9.49
N LEU A 6 -2.12 -3.21 -8.27
CA LEU A 6 -3.22 -3.85 -7.57
C LEU A 6 -4.60 -3.61 -8.21
N GLY A 7 -4.80 -2.45 -8.83
CA GLY A 7 -6.11 -2.09 -9.36
C GLY A 7 -7.14 -1.84 -8.26
N TYR A 8 -8.39 -2.24 -8.46
CA TYR A 8 -9.46 -2.09 -7.49
C TYR A 8 -9.58 -3.34 -6.60
N PRO A 9 -9.75 -3.19 -5.28
CA PRO A 9 -10.08 -4.33 -4.43
C PRO A 9 -11.50 -4.81 -4.70
N THR A 10 -11.76 -6.09 -4.51
CA THR A 10 -13.09 -6.70 -4.65
C THR A 10 -13.78 -6.85 -3.31
N LYS A 11 -13.02 -6.84 -2.22
CA LYS A 11 -13.54 -6.98 -0.86
C LYS A 11 -12.78 -6.08 0.10
N VAL A 12 -13.48 -5.58 1.10
CA VAL A 12 -12.89 -4.82 2.19
C VAL A 12 -13.56 -5.16 3.51
N GLN A 13 -12.78 -5.26 4.57
CA GLN A 13 -13.25 -5.45 5.94
C GLN A 13 -12.42 -4.56 6.87
N GLY A 14 -13.08 -3.87 7.79
CA GLY A 14 -12.43 -3.03 8.78
C GLY A 14 -12.83 -3.39 10.20
N SER A 15 -11.94 -3.12 11.12
CA SER A 15 -12.18 -3.22 12.56
C SER A 15 -11.37 -2.13 13.27
N SER A 16 -11.89 -1.55 14.33
CA SER A 16 -11.22 -0.48 15.04
C SER A 16 -11.54 -0.49 16.54
N THR A 17 -10.76 0.27 17.29
CA THR A 17 -11.12 0.71 18.64
C THR A 17 -12.37 1.59 18.60
N LEU A 18 -12.74 2.17 19.73
CA LEU A 18 -13.93 3.03 19.85
C LEU A 18 -14.07 3.99 18.65
N LEU A 19 -15.14 3.83 17.88
CA LEU A 19 -15.46 4.65 16.73
C LEU A 19 -16.36 5.80 17.15
N LEU A 20 -15.84 7.01 17.07
CA LEU A 20 -16.59 8.24 17.29
C LEU A 20 -17.15 8.76 15.95
N LYS A 21 -18.25 9.52 16.04
CA LYS A 21 -18.95 10.02 14.85
C LYS A 21 -18.05 10.90 13.97
N ASP A 22 -17.29 11.80 14.59
CA ASP A 22 -16.59 12.88 13.91
C ASP A 22 -15.05 12.75 13.97
N CYS A 23 -14.54 11.61 14.47
CA CYS A 23 -13.11 11.37 14.63
C CYS A 23 -12.71 10.03 14.03
N ALA A 24 -11.45 9.92 13.63
CA ALA A 24 -10.83 8.64 13.36
C ALA A 24 -10.68 7.83 14.66
N PRO A 25 -10.75 6.50 14.64
CA PRO A 25 -10.46 5.67 15.79
C PRO A 25 -8.98 5.79 16.17
N GLN A 26 -8.66 5.48 17.42
CA GLN A 26 -7.28 5.48 17.89
C GLN A 26 -6.42 4.43 17.20
N ALA A 27 -7.00 3.26 16.94
CA ALA A 27 -6.35 2.18 16.23
C ALA A 27 -7.34 1.45 15.33
N GLN A 28 -6.86 1.01 14.17
CA GLN A 28 -7.69 0.27 13.21
C GLN A 28 -6.89 -0.78 12.46
N TYR A 29 -7.62 -1.79 12.04
CA TYR A 29 -7.20 -2.84 11.12
C TYR A 29 -8.10 -2.82 9.89
N VAL A 30 -7.49 -2.85 8.71
CA VAL A 30 -8.24 -2.96 7.45
C VAL A 30 -7.64 -4.07 6.61
N LYS A 31 -8.49 -4.93 6.08
CA LYS A 31 -8.16 -5.98 5.13
C LYS A 31 -8.80 -5.65 3.78
N LEU A 32 -8.01 -5.63 2.72
CA LEU A 32 -8.47 -5.45 1.35
C LEU A 32 -8.03 -6.66 0.52
N THR A 33 -8.93 -7.17 -0.28
CA THR A 33 -8.64 -8.28 -1.20
C THR A 33 -8.66 -7.77 -2.64
N PHE A 34 -7.57 -7.99 -3.35
CA PHE A 34 -7.41 -7.64 -4.76
C PHE A 34 -7.47 -8.88 -5.63
N PRO A 35 -8.17 -8.88 -6.76
CA PRO A 35 -8.34 -10.06 -7.58
C PRO A 35 -7.01 -10.50 -8.20
N ALA A 36 -6.95 -11.75 -8.62
CA ALA A 36 -5.85 -12.24 -9.45
C ALA A 36 -5.74 -11.39 -10.72
N ARG A 37 -4.50 -11.18 -11.17
CA ARG A 37 -4.19 -10.36 -12.35
C ARG A 37 -3.45 -11.22 -13.36
N GLU A 38 -3.76 -11.03 -14.61
CA GLU A 38 -3.19 -11.82 -15.71
C GLU A 38 -2.14 -11.02 -16.50
N ASN A 39 -1.33 -11.74 -17.24
CA ASN A 39 -0.42 -11.18 -18.24
C ASN A 39 0.63 -10.18 -17.74
N MET A 40 1.12 -10.37 -16.53
CA MET A 40 2.21 -9.54 -16.01
C MET A 40 3.53 -10.32 -15.98
N PRO A 41 4.47 -10.07 -16.90
CA PRO A 41 5.76 -10.75 -16.88
C PRO A 41 6.53 -10.43 -15.58
N LYS A 42 7.17 -11.45 -15.04
CA LYS A 42 8.06 -11.35 -13.84
C LYS A 42 7.38 -11.15 -12.48
N VAL A 43 6.07 -11.07 -12.43
CA VAL A 43 5.34 -10.95 -11.17
C VAL A 43 4.30 -12.06 -11.10
N ALA A 44 4.35 -12.92 -10.09
CA ALA A 44 3.26 -13.85 -9.84
C ALA A 44 2.00 -13.05 -9.46
N MET A 45 0.87 -13.42 -10.02
CA MET A 45 -0.35 -12.62 -9.98
C MET A 45 -1.54 -13.35 -9.34
N PRO A 46 -1.38 -14.05 -8.21
CA PRO A 46 -2.52 -14.56 -7.47
C PRO A 46 -3.36 -13.39 -6.92
N GLU A 47 -4.47 -13.73 -6.32
CA GLU A 47 -5.17 -12.81 -5.41
C GLU A 47 -4.18 -12.25 -4.38
N VAL A 48 -4.27 -10.95 -4.08
CA VAL A 48 -3.43 -10.29 -3.08
C VAL A 48 -4.30 -9.76 -1.96
N GLU A 49 -3.94 -10.12 -0.74
CA GLU A 49 -4.51 -9.54 0.46
C GLU A 49 -3.57 -8.45 0.99
N VAL A 50 -4.11 -7.24 1.18
CA VAL A 50 -3.43 -6.13 1.83
C VAL A 50 -4.02 -5.95 3.22
N ARG A 51 -3.18 -5.99 4.24
CA ARG A 51 -3.55 -5.74 5.63
C ARG A 51 -2.90 -4.46 6.11
N TRP A 52 -3.71 -3.53 6.54
CA TRP A 52 -3.29 -2.28 7.15
C TRP A 52 -3.47 -2.35 8.66
N TYR A 53 -2.46 -1.90 9.37
CA TYR A 53 -2.44 -1.80 10.83
C TYR A 53 -2.00 -0.40 11.21
N ASP A 54 -2.69 0.25 12.12
CA ASP A 54 -2.24 1.52 12.69
C ASP A 54 -2.61 1.67 14.18
N GLY A 55 -2.30 2.83 14.77
CA GLY A 55 -2.59 3.11 16.15
C GLY A 55 -1.85 2.22 17.16
N GLY A 56 -0.71 1.67 16.77
CA GLY A 56 0.08 0.75 17.59
C GLY A 56 -0.20 -0.73 17.36
N LEU A 57 -1.21 -1.07 16.55
CA LEU A 57 -1.41 -2.45 16.10
C LEU A 57 -0.29 -2.85 15.15
N LYS A 58 0.15 -4.11 15.24
CA LYS A 58 1.23 -4.65 14.41
C LYS A 58 0.83 -6.00 13.85
N PRO A 59 1.29 -6.36 12.63
CA PRO A 59 1.15 -7.72 12.13
C PRO A 59 2.03 -8.69 12.92
N GLU A 60 1.76 -9.99 12.79
CA GLU A 60 2.69 -11.01 13.22
C GLU A 60 4.03 -10.91 12.48
N LEU A 61 5.11 -11.22 13.18
CA LEU A 61 6.43 -11.30 12.57
C LEU A 61 6.49 -12.49 11.62
N PRO A 62 7.08 -12.33 10.42
CA PRO A 62 7.35 -13.46 9.55
C PRO A 62 8.23 -14.49 10.23
N ALA A 63 7.99 -15.77 9.95
CA ALA A 63 8.86 -16.85 10.41
C ALA A 63 10.31 -16.60 9.97
N GLY A 64 11.27 -16.75 10.89
CA GLY A 64 12.68 -16.44 10.64
C GLY A 64 13.05 -14.96 10.82
N TRP A 65 12.19 -14.16 11.41
CA TRP A 65 12.56 -12.79 11.79
C TRP A 65 13.77 -12.78 12.71
N PRO A 66 14.77 -11.91 12.47
CA PRO A 66 15.99 -11.85 13.29
C PRO A 66 15.67 -11.51 14.74
N GLU A 67 16.21 -12.30 15.65
CA GLU A 67 16.06 -12.06 17.09
C GLU A 67 16.56 -10.65 17.48
N GLY A 68 15.81 -9.98 18.33
CA GLY A 68 16.13 -8.63 18.80
C GLY A 68 15.96 -7.51 17.78
N ARG A 69 15.59 -7.82 16.54
CA ARG A 69 15.32 -6.78 15.54
C ARG A 69 13.91 -6.21 15.73
N ASP A 70 13.85 -4.92 16.03
CA ASP A 70 12.56 -4.24 16.12
C ASP A 70 11.89 -4.14 14.74
N MET A 71 10.59 -4.36 14.69
CA MET A 71 9.74 -4.08 13.52
C MET A 71 9.48 -2.57 13.36
N ASN A 72 9.70 -1.79 14.42
CA ASN A 72 9.34 -0.38 14.41
C ASN A 72 10.28 0.44 13.54
N ASP A 73 9.71 1.03 12.51
CA ASP A 73 10.18 2.28 11.94
C ASP A 73 9.23 3.38 12.48
N ALA A 74 9.77 4.52 12.87
CA ALA A 74 9.00 5.63 13.45
C ALA A 74 7.84 6.12 12.55
N GLY A 75 7.94 5.89 11.25
CA GLY A 75 6.93 6.23 10.26
C GLY A 75 6.09 5.05 9.76
N GLY A 76 6.29 3.85 10.32
CA GLY A 76 5.69 2.61 9.81
C GLY A 76 6.53 1.92 8.73
N GLY A 77 5.97 0.97 8.03
CA GLY A 77 6.67 0.20 7.00
C GLY A 77 5.76 -0.76 6.26
N ALA A 78 6.34 -1.63 5.46
CA ALA A 78 5.61 -2.65 4.73
C ALA A 78 6.38 -3.98 4.69
N ILE A 79 5.61 -5.06 4.77
CA ILE A 79 6.09 -6.44 4.62
C ILE A 79 5.38 -7.04 3.40
N PHE A 80 6.15 -7.54 2.45
CA PHE A 80 5.63 -8.17 1.24
C PHE A 80 5.98 -9.66 1.28
N TYR A 81 4.97 -10.50 1.44
CA TYR A 81 5.11 -11.95 1.41
C TYR A 81 5.09 -12.44 -0.03
N GLY A 82 6.25 -12.77 -0.56
CA GLY A 82 6.41 -13.33 -1.89
C GLY A 82 6.52 -14.85 -1.87
N THR A 83 6.46 -15.46 -3.04
CA THR A 83 6.61 -16.94 -3.19
C THR A 83 8.03 -17.44 -2.96
N LYS A 84 9.02 -16.57 -3.00
CA LYS A 84 10.46 -16.92 -2.88
C LYS A 84 11.12 -16.33 -1.65
N ASP A 85 10.59 -15.23 -1.14
CA ASP A 85 11.19 -14.48 -0.03
C ASP A 85 10.19 -13.48 0.54
N VAL A 86 10.53 -12.88 1.66
CA VAL A 86 9.79 -11.78 2.27
C VAL A 86 10.61 -10.51 2.11
N LEU A 87 10.03 -9.50 1.47
CA LEU A 87 10.63 -8.18 1.33
C LEU A 87 10.07 -7.26 2.43
N ILE A 88 10.96 -6.62 3.14
CA ILE A 88 10.63 -5.66 4.20
C ILE A 88 11.21 -4.30 3.84
N CYS A 89 10.49 -3.23 4.13
CA CYS A 89 11.01 -1.87 4.04
C CYS A 89 10.37 -0.98 5.10
N GLY A 90 11.07 0.07 5.48
CA GLY A 90 10.56 1.12 6.34
C GLY A 90 9.62 2.08 5.60
N CYS A 91 9.24 3.14 6.28
CA CYS A 91 8.39 4.20 5.75
C CYS A 91 8.95 4.75 4.42
N TYR A 92 8.08 5.03 3.47
CA TYR A 92 8.42 5.46 2.10
C TYR A 92 9.31 4.48 1.31
N GLY A 93 9.30 3.20 1.67
CA GLY A 93 10.15 2.19 1.03
C GLY A 93 11.62 2.29 1.40
N LYS A 94 11.93 2.91 2.53
CA LYS A 94 13.29 3.11 3.03
C LYS A 94 13.94 1.79 3.41
N ASP A 95 15.25 1.71 3.17
CA ASP A 95 16.12 0.59 3.58
C ASP A 95 15.52 -0.81 3.31
N PRO A 96 15.12 -1.12 2.06
CA PRO A 96 14.50 -2.40 1.74
C PRO A 96 15.51 -3.55 1.92
N TRP A 97 15.04 -4.67 2.49
CA TRP A 97 15.84 -5.87 2.70
C TRP A 97 15.00 -7.14 2.55
N LEU A 98 15.66 -8.27 2.28
CA LEU A 98 15.04 -9.58 2.20
C LEU A 98 15.26 -10.38 3.48
N LEU A 99 14.24 -11.05 3.96
CA LEU A 99 14.27 -11.84 5.20
C LEU A 99 15.33 -12.94 5.15
N SER A 100 15.55 -13.55 3.98
CA SER A 100 16.63 -14.52 3.76
C SER A 100 18.05 -13.97 3.92
N GLY A 101 18.22 -12.66 4.04
CA GLY A 101 19.52 -12.01 4.02
C GLY A 101 20.15 -11.89 2.61
N ARG A 102 19.49 -12.40 1.58
CA ARG A 102 19.97 -12.29 0.20
C ARG A 102 20.04 -10.82 -0.21
N LYS A 103 21.13 -10.43 -0.87
CA LYS A 103 21.32 -9.05 -1.34
C LYS A 103 20.25 -8.67 -2.38
N LEU A 104 19.60 -7.54 -2.15
CA LEU A 104 18.71 -6.94 -3.15
C LEU A 104 19.52 -6.38 -4.31
N THR A 105 19.14 -6.76 -5.51
CA THR A 105 19.66 -6.18 -6.75
C THR A 105 18.46 -5.70 -7.57
N ALA A 106 18.23 -4.40 -7.57
CA ALA A 106 17.14 -3.80 -8.36
C ALA A 106 17.72 -2.85 -9.40
N PRO A 107 17.33 -2.97 -10.68
CA PRO A 107 17.75 -2.01 -11.69
C PRO A 107 17.15 -0.63 -11.39
N LYS A 108 17.93 0.43 -11.64
CA LYS A 108 17.47 1.81 -11.50
C LYS A 108 16.71 2.24 -12.76
N VAL A 109 15.51 1.74 -12.94
CA VAL A 109 14.71 1.97 -14.16
C VAL A 109 13.64 3.06 -14.01
N CYS A 110 13.32 3.47 -12.78
CA CYS A 110 12.31 4.49 -12.53
C CYS A 110 12.92 5.88 -12.56
N ARG A 111 12.20 6.85 -13.10
CA ARG A 111 12.54 8.26 -12.99
C ARG A 111 12.68 8.64 -11.51
N ARG A 112 13.75 9.35 -11.20
CA ARG A 112 13.96 9.91 -9.87
C ARG A 112 13.49 11.36 -9.82
N VAL A 113 12.71 11.69 -8.81
CA VAL A 113 12.39 13.07 -8.47
C VAL A 113 13.56 13.62 -7.65
N THR A 114 14.17 14.70 -8.11
CA THR A 114 15.31 15.34 -7.47
C THR A 114 14.92 16.48 -6.52
N THR A 115 13.64 16.84 -6.54
CA THR A 115 13.03 17.85 -5.68
C THR A 115 12.10 17.17 -4.67
N SER A 116 11.01 17.79 -4.25
CA SER A 116 9.94 17.15 -3.50
C SER A 116 8.81 16.66 -4.42
N HIS A 117 7.91 15.82 -3.92
CA HIS A 117 6.72 15.37 -4.65
C HIS A 117 5.83 16.55 -5.07
N GLU A 118 5.66 17.51 -4.19
CA GLU A 118 4.89 18.73 -4.45
C GLU A 118 5.51 19.55 -5.57
N MET A 119 6.82 19.70 -5.55
CA MET A 119 7.54 20.44 -6.59
C MET A 119 7.56 19.72 -7.94
N ASP A 120 7.56 18.39 -7.97
CA ASP A 120 7.39 17.61 -9.20
C ASP A 120 5.98 17.85 -9.80
N TRP A 121 4.97 17.95 -8.95
CA TRP A 121 3.61 18.28 -9.37
C TRP A 121 3.49 19.71 -9.90
N VAL A 122 4.04 20.69 -9.17
CA VAL A 122 4.08 22.10 -9.61
C VAL A 122 4.81 22.25 -10.93
N ARG A 123 5.93 21.54 -11.15
CA ARG A 123 6.64 21.49 -12.42
C ARG A 123 5.71 21.06 -13.56
N ALA A 124 5.02 19.92 -13.37
CA ALA A 124 4.10 19.38 -14.38
C ALA A 124 2.95 20.35 -14.70
N CYS A 125 2.44 21.09 -13.70
CA CYS A 125 1.42 22.11 -13.91
C CYS A 125 1.90 23.29 -14.77
N LYS A 126 3.20 23.61 -14.70
CA LYS A 126 3.81 24.71 -15.47
C LYS A 126 4.20 24.33 -16.91
N GLU A 127 4.31 23.05 -17.20
CA GLU A 127 4.66 22.57 -18.53
C GLU A 127 3.46 22.61 -19.48
N SER A 128 3.71 22.85 -20.76
CA SER A 128 2.66 22.80 -21.77
C SER A 128 2.11 21.37 -21.91
N PRO A 129 0.82 21.16 -22.20
CA PRO A 129 0.24 19.82 -22.34
C PRO A 129 0.98 18.93 -23.34
N ALA A 130 1.53 19.51 -24.41
CA ALA A 130 2.22 18.77 -25.47
C ALA A 130 3.60 18.23 -25.03
N SER A 131 4.25 18.87 -24.07
CA SER A 131 5.61 18.50 -23.60
C SER A 131 5.63 18.01 -22.15
N ARG A 132 4.46 17.94 -21.51
CA ARG A 132 4.36 17.60 -20.08
C ARG A 132 4.90 16.23 -19.78
N VAL A 133 5.85 16.17 -18.85
CA VAL A 133 6.25 14.93 -18.21
C VAL A 133 5.35 14.71 -16.99
N MET A 134 4.58 13.64 -16.99
CA MET A 134 3.65 13.36 -15.89
C MET A 134 4.39 13.27 -14.55
N PRO A 135 3.84 13.87 -13.48
CA PRO A 135 4.41 13.74 -12.14
C PRO A 135 4.28 12.29 -11.66
N THR A 136 5.08 11.91 -10.68
CA THR A 136 5.06 10.54 -10.14
C THR A 136 3.78 10.21 -9.38
N SER A 137 3.03 11.22 -8.98
CA SER A 137 1.75 11.14 -8.26
C SER A 137 0.61 11.80 -9.05
N ASP A 138 0.52 11.53 -10.35
CA ASP A 138 -0.59 12.02 -11.16
C ASP A 138 -1.94 11.37 -10.78
N PHE A 139 -3.04 11.96 -11.22
CA PHE A 139 -4.38 11.50 -10.82
C PHE A 139 -4.75 10.11 -11.34
N SER A 140 -4.13 9.62 -12.40
CA SER A 140 -4.37 8.25 -12.88
C SER A 140 -3.86 7.20 -11.90
N GLU A 141 -2.87 7.55 -11.08
CA GLU A 141 -2.35 6.71 -9.99
C GLU A 141 -2.98 7.08 -8.63
N ALA A 142 -3.05 8.37 -8.33
CA ALA A 142 -3.53 8.87 -7.05
C ALA A 142 -5.03 8.68 -6.85
N GLY A 143 -5.82 8.73 -7.93
CA GLY A 143 -7.28 8.53 -7.87
C GLY A 143 -7.65 7.15 -7.35
N PRO A 144 -7.30 6.06 -8.06
CA PRO A 144 -7.59 4.69 -7.62
C PRO A 144 -6.95 4.35 -6.26
N PHE A 145 -5.78 4.90 -5.97
CA PHE A 145 -5.15 4.71 -4.67
C PHE A 145 -5.95 5.36 -3.54
N ASN A 146 -6.43 6.60 -3.71
CA ASN A 146 -7.28 7.26 -2.73
C ASN A 146 -8.62 6.54 -2.54
N GLU A 147 -9.23 6.04 -3.60
CA GLU A 147 -10.44 5.23 -3.52
C GLU A 147 -10.23 4.03 -2.60
N MET A 148 -9.15 3.28 -2.79
CA MET A 148 -8.78 2.16 -1.92
C MET A 148 -8.66 2.60 -0.45
N VAL A 149 -8.04 3.74 -0.16
CA VAL A 149 -7.90 4.27 1.21
C VAL A 149 -9.28 4.62 1.81
N VAL A 150 -10.13 5.29 1.03
CA VAL A 150 -11.49 5.67 1.48
C VAL A 150 -12.36 4.44 1.71
N MET A 151 -12.21 3.38 0.93
CA MET A 151 -12.88 2.10 1.17
C MET A 151 -12.51 1.51 2.53
N GLY A 152 -11.26 1.63 2.95
CA GLY A 152 -10.83 1.24 4.29
C GLY A 152 -11.57 2.02 5.38
N VAL A 153 -11.72 3.34 5.21
CA VAL A 153 -12.50 4.18 6.12
C VAL A 153 -13.98 3.74 6.15
N LEU A 154 -14.57 3.48 4.98
CA LEU A 154 -15.94 2.99 4.88
C LEU A 154 -16.12 1.65 5.62
N ALA A 155 -15.18 0.72 5.44
CA ALA A 155 -15.22 -0.58 6.11
C ALA A 155 -15.18 -0.45 7.64
N VAL A 156 -14.35 0.46 8.16
CA VAL A 156 -14.31 0.77 9.59
C VAL A 156 -15.63 1.39 10.06
N ARG A 157 -16.21 2.31 9.30
CA ARG A 157 -17.52 2.91 9.62
C ARG A 157 -18.65 1.90 9.65
N LEU A 158 -18.56 0.87 8.85
CA LEU A 158 -19.56 -0.20 8.74
C LEU A 158 -19.20 -1.48 9.50
N GLN A 159 -18.18 -1.44 10.37
CA GLN A 159 -17.67 -2.62 11.08
C GLN A 159 -18.74 -3.38 11.88
N ASN A 160 -19.78 -2.69 12.37
CA ASN A 160 -20.88 -3.30 13.12
C ASN A 160 -21.71 -4.30 12.28
N LEU A 161 -21.59 -4.27 10.95
CA LEU A 161 -22.17 -5.30 10.09
C LEU A 161 -21.48 -6.67 10.25
N ASN A 162 -20.26 -6.68 10.80
CA ASN A 162 -19.45 -7.87 11.06
C ASN A 162 -19.30 -8.80 9.86
N LYS A 163 -19.06 -8.25 8.69
CA LYS A 163 -18.85 -8.99 7.43
C LYS A 163 -17.96 -8.22 6.46
N GLU A 164 -17.41 -8.93 5.49
CA GLU A 164 -16.73 -8.32 4.36
C GLU A 164 -17.74 -7.54 3.49
N LEU A 165 -17.37 -6.35 3.10
CA LEU A 165 -18.09 -5.58 2.10
C LEU A 165 -17.55 -5.99 0.72
N ILE A 166 -18.47 -6.24 -0.20
CA ILE A 166 -18.14 -6.51 -1.60
C ILE A 166 -18.11 -5.19 -2.34
N TRP A 167 -17.08 -4.99 -3.15
CA TRP A 167 -16.89 -3.79 -3.95
C TRP A 167 -16.81 -4.12 -5.43
N ASP A 168 -17.59 -3.39 -6.22
CA ASP A 168 -17.53 -3.41 -7.66
C ASP A 168 -17.01 -2.04 -8.14
N GLY A 169 -15.71 -1.93 -8.30
CA GLY A 169 -15.04 -0.67 -8.69
C GLY A 169 -15.12 -0.35 -10.19
N VAL A 170 -15.82 -1.16 -10.96
CA VAL A 170 -15.93 -0.99 -12.42
C VAL A 170 -17.26 -0.35 -12.82
N ASN A 171 -18.26 -0.39 -11.96
CA ASN A 171 -19.64 0.13 -12.25
C ASN A 171 -19.99 1.32 -11.39
#